data_23a3f5bd9b126d3a02b026c8e157c52e
#
_entry.id   23a3f5bd9b126d3a02b026c8e157c52e
#
_cell.length_a   1.000
_cell.length_b   1.000
_cell.length_c   1.000
_cell.angle_alpha   90.00
_cell.angle_beta   90.00
_cell.angle_gamma   90.00
#
_symmetry.space_group_name_H-M   'P 1'
#
loop_
_entity.id
_entity.type
_entity.pdbx_description
1 polymer ?
#
loop_
_entity_poly.entity_id
_entity_poly.type
_entity_poly.pdbx_seq_one_letter_code
_entity_poly.pdbx_strand_id
1 'polypeptide(L)'
;MMIVTLLILIICIVCIEGLVPRTLSGATNSDSTGERINKQIELSKDKVVTNIELKPNEKIVLCRCWRSTKFPLCDGSHAHHNSVNGDNVGPCIVKSMTE
;
A
#
# COMPACT_ATOMS: atom_id res chain seq x y z
N MET A 1 19.55 15.67 50.48
CA MET A 1 20.37 15.23 49.38
C MET A 1 20.07 13.82 48.88
N MET A 2 19.88 12.86 49.73
CA MET A 2 19.59 11.49 49.35
C MET A 2 18.23 11.32 48.63
N ILE A 3 17.24 12.10 49.03
CA ILE A 3 15.88 12.04 48.45
C ILE A 3 15.88 12.54 46.99
N VAL A 4 16.64 13.58 46.70
CA VAL A 4 16.70 14.16 45.35
C VAL A 4 17.38 13.20 44.35
N THR A 5 18.45 12.55 44.77
CA THR A 5 19.12 11.54 43.93
C THR A 5 18.27 10.34 43.64
N LEU A 6 17.47 9.90 44.65
CA LEU A 6 16.52 8.79 44.46
C LEU A 6 15.41 9.16 43.47
N LEU A 7 14.88 10.39 43.54
CA LEU A 7 13.86 10.86 42.60
C LEU A 7 14.38 10.93 41.17
N ILE A 8 15.63 11.37 40.98
CA ILE A 8 16.25 11.43 39.65
C ILE A 8 16.41 10.02 39.06
N LEU A 9 16.81 9.06 39.87
CA LEU A 9 16.93 7.67 39.44
C LEU A 9 15.58 7.08 39.05
N ILE A 10 14.52 7.35 39.79
CA ILE A 10 13.17 6.88 39.47
C ILE A 10 12.67 7.48 38.15
N ILE A 11 12.91 8.78 37.93
CA ILE A 11 12.54 9.45 36.68
C ILE A 11 13.30 8.86 35.48
N CYS A 12 14.58 8.56 35.61
CA CYS A 12 15.37 7.93 34.56
C CYS A 12 14.87 6.54 34.21
N ILE A 13 14.49 5.74 35.21
CA ILE A 13 13.96 4.38 35.00
C ILE A 13 12.62 4.45 34.26
N VAL A 14 11.74 5.36 34.62
CA VAL A 14 10.45 5.54 33.96
C VAL A 14 10.63 5.99 32.51
N CYS A 15 11.59 6.85 32.21
CA CYS A 15 11.87 7.26 30.84
C CYS A 15 12.37 6.10 29.98
N ILE A 16 13.19 5.23 30.52
CA ILE A 16 13.72 4.07 29.78
C ILE A 16 12.61 3.06 29.50
N GLU A 17 11.75 2.81 30.47
CA GLU A 17 10.63 1.87 30.31
C GLU A 17 9.60 2.35 29.30
N GLY A 18 9.39 3.64 29.19
CA GLY A 18 8.44 4.20 28.23
C GLY A 18 8.89 4.11 26.77
N LEU A 19 10.19 3.97 26.51
CA LEU A 19 10.72 3.88 25.17
C LEU A 19 10.75 2.45 24.62
N VAL A 20 10.99 1.47 25.45
CA VAL A 20 11.16 0.07 25.03
C VAL A 20 9.88 -0.56 24.45
N PRO A 21 8.69 -0.40 25.04
CA PRO A 21 7.48 -0.99 24.47
C PRO A 21 7.09 -0.47 23.10
N ARG A 22 7.43 0.77 22.78
CA ARG A 22 7.09 1.36 21.50
C ARG A 22 7.89 0.78 20.35
N THR A 23 9.15 0.48 20.58
CA THR A 23 9.99 -0.11 19.55
C THR A 23 9.65 -1.56 19.28
N LEU A 24 9.19 -2.30 20.26
CA LEU A 24 8.82 -3.70 20.10
C LEU A 24 7.49 -3.90 19.38
N SER A 25 6.53 -3.00 19.56
CA SER A 25 5.23 -3.14 18.92
C SER A 25 5.28 -2.87 17.40
N GLY A 26 6.28 -2.18 16.92
CA GLY A 26 6.49 -1.97 15.49
C GLY A 26 7.16 -3.13 14.77
N ALA A 27 7.75 -4.07 15.50
CA ALA A 27 8.57 -5.14 14.93
C ALA A 27 7.78 -6.41 14.61
N THR A 28 6.53 -6.51 15.02
CA THR A 28 5.78 -7.76 14.91
C THR A 28 5.20 -8.03 13.53
N ASN A 29 5.19 -7.06 12.67
CA ASN A 29 4.66 -7.26 11.34
C ASN A 29 5.76 -7.34 10.30
N SER A 30 6.31 -8.52 10.31
CA SER A 30 6.76 -9.17 9.11
C SER A 30 7.27 -8.26 8.00
N ASP A 31 8.49 -8.26 7.82
CA ASP A 31 9.09 -8.50 6.53
C ASP A 31 8.53 -7.78 5.30
N SER A 32 7.53 -6.98 5.42
CA SER A 32 7.17 -6.14 4.29
C SER A 32 7.93 -4.83 4.41
N THR A 33 9.18 -4.86 3.98
CA THR A 33 9.99 -3.65 3.81
C THR A 33 9.47 -2.80 2.65
N GLY A 34 8.52 -3.35 1.89
CA GLY A 34 7.94 -2.70 0.73
C GLY A 34 6.65 -1.95 1.03
N GLU A 35 6.47 -0.84 0.37
CA GLU A 35 5.22 -0.10 0.40
C GLU A 35 4.17 -0.80 -0.45
N ARG A 36 2.92 -0.82 0.02
CA ARG A 36 1.82 -1.43 -0.74
C ARG A 36 1.58 -0.65 -2.03
N ILE A 37 1.52 -1.35 -3.14
CA ILE A 37 1.12 -0.79 -4.43
C ILE A 37 -0.37 -0.43 -4.40
N ASN A 38 -1.18 -1.35 -3.89
CA ASN A 38 -2.63 -1.16 -3.78
C ASN A 38 -2.96 -0.32 -2.55
N LYS A 39 -3.48 0.88 -2.77
CA LYS A 39 -3.84 1.82 -1.71
C LYS A 39 -5.34 1.89 -1.45
N GLN A 40 -6.19 1.35 -2.34
CA GLN A 40 -7.61 1.63 -2.27
C GLN A 40 -8.53 0.48 -2.70
N ILE A 41 -8.04 -0.53 -3.41
CA ILE A 41 -8.87 -1.55 -4.02
C ILE A 41 -8.98 -2.78 -3.12
N GLU A 42 -10.18 -3.10 -2.63
CA GLU A 42 -10.48 -4.31 -1.85
C GLU A 42 -9.37 -4.69 -0.85
N LEU A 43 -8.99 -3.73 -0.02
CA LEU A 43 -7.83 -3.84 0.87
C LEU A 43 -7.96 -4.96 1.91
N SER A 44 -9.18 -5.43 2.18
CA SER A 44 -9.45 -6.50 3.15
C SER A 44 -9.25 -7.89 2.58
N LYS A 45 -9.13 -8.03 1.28
CA LYS A 45 -8.92 -9.33 0.63
C LYS A 45 -7.44 -9.71 0.64
N ASP A 46 -7.18 -10.99 0.73
CA ASP A 46 -5.82 -11.52 0.66
C ASP A 46 -5.18 -11.24 -0.70
N LYS A 47 -5.98 -11.32 -1.74
CA LYS A 47 -5.53 -11.08 -3.11
C LYS A 47 -6.70 -10.56 -3.95
N VAL A 48 -6.47 -9.52 -4.72
CA VAL A 48 -7.46 -9.00 -5.66
C VAL A 48 -7.35 -9.75 -6.98
N VAL A 49 -8.42 -10.47 -7.34
CA VAL A 49 -8.49 -11.23 -8.59
C VAL A 49 -9.74 -10.81 -9.36
N THR A 50 -9.56 -10.51 -10.63
CA THR A 50 -10.66 -10.15 -11.52
C THR A 50 -10.70 -11.10 -12.71
N ASN A 51 -11.84 -11.72 -12.94
CA ASN A 51 -12.07 -12.59 -14.09
C ASN A 51 -12.91 -11.86 -15.12
N ILE A 52 -12.41 -11.78 -16.34
CA ILE A 52 -13.08 -11.07 -17.43
C ILE A 52 -13.13 -11.98 -18.64
N GLU A 53 -14.34 -12.13 -19.20
CA GLU A 53 -14.56 -12.86 -20.44
C GLU A 53 -14.77 -11.87 -21.57
N LEU A 54 -13.97 -11.96 -22.61
CA LEU A 54 -14.08 -11.11 -23.79
C LEU A 54 -14.83 -11.82 -24.89
N LYS A 55 -15.77 -11.11 -25.49
CA LYS A 55 -16.44 -11.55 -26.73
C LYS A 55 -15.53 -11.34 -27.93
N PRO A 56 -15.80 -12.04 -29.06
CA PRO A 56 -15.07 -11.78 -30.28
C PRO A 56 -15.12 -10.30 -30.69
N ASN A 57 -14.00 -9.77 -31.16
CA ASN A 57 -13.82 -8.34 -31.53
C ASN A 57 -13.95 -7.34 -30.38
N GLU A 58 -13.94 -7.81 -29.16
CA GLU A 58 -13.98 -6.91 -28.00
C GLU A 58 -12.58 -6.49 -27.58
N LYS A 59 -12.48 -5.24 -27.11
CA LYS A 59 -11.24 -4.69 -26.57
C LYS A 59 -11.51 -4.15 -25.17
N ILE A 60 -10.60 -4.43 -24.24
CA ILE A 60 -10.69 -3.93 -22.89
C ILE A 60 -9.38 -3.28 -22.48
N VAL A 61 -9.46 -2.22 -21.69
CA VAL A 61 -8.32 -1.47 -21.18
C VAL A 61 -8.28 -1.62 -19.67
N LEU A 62 -7.26 -2.31 -19.16
CA LEU A 62 -7.14 -2.65 -17.76
C LEU A 62 -6.19 -1.70 -17.03
N CYS A 63 -6.54 -1.40 -15.79
CA CYS A 63 -5.73 -0.56 -14.91
C CYS A 63 -4.46 -1.28 -14.46
N ARG A 64 -3.30 -0.60 -14.52
CA ARG A 64 -2.04 -1.07 -13.94
C ARG A 64 -1.51 -0.19 -12.81
N CYS A 65 -2.11 0.98 -12.60
CA CYS A 65 -1.67 1.89 -11.54
C CYS A 65 -2.33 1.63 -10.20
N TRP A 66 -3.36 0.80 -10.15
CA TRP A 66 -4.16 0.49 -8.95
C TRP A 66 -4.89 1.70 -8.36
N ARG A 67 -5.11 2.74 -9.17
CA ARG A 67 -5.75 3.99 -8.74
C ARG A 67 -7.03 4.31 -9.48
N SER A 68 -7.46 3.43 -10.40
CA SER A 68 -8.68 3.64 -11.17
C SER A 68 -9.91 3.58 -10.27
N THR A 69 -10.83 4.52 -10.45
CA THR A 69 -12.14 4.50 -9.81
C THR A 69 -13.07 3.47 -10.42
N LYS A 70 -12.74 2.98 -11.62
CA LYS A 70 -13.49 1.95 -12.34
C LYS A 70 -12.74 0.62 -12.38
N PHE A 71 -11.85 0.39 -11.44
CA PHE A 71 -11.04 -0.82 -11.38
C PHE A 71 -11.91 -2.07 -11.62
N PRO A 72 -11.53 -3.04 -12.46
CA PRO A 72 -10.22 -3.21 -13.09
C PRO A 72 -10.02 -2.42 -14.39
N LEU A 73 -11.00 -1.65 -14.82
CA LEU A 73 -10.91 -0.85 -16.04
C LEU A 73 -10.08 0.41 -15.81
N CYS A 74 -9.37 0.83 -16.84
CA CYS A 74 -8.60 2.06 -16.79
C CYS A 74 -9.52 3.28 -16.93
N ASP A 75 -9.34 4.28 -16.05
CA ASP A 75 -10.06 5.56 -16.12
C ASP A 75 -9.13 6.74 -16.40
N GLY A 76 -7.84 6.48 -16.66
CA GLY A 76 -6.87 7.53 -16.89
C GLY A 76 -6.13 8.02 -15.65
N SER A 77 -6.39 7.46 -14.47
CA SER A 77 -5.75 7.85 -13.21
C SER A 77 -4.23 7.73 -13.24
N HIS A 78 -3.69 6.87 -14.11
CA HIS A 78 -2.25 6.71 -14.30
C HIS A 78 -1.56 8.01 -14.73
N ALA A 79 -2.25 8.85 -15.49
CA ALA A 79 -1.69 10.12 -15.96
C ALA A 79 -1.38 11.06 -14.79
N HIS A 80 -2.30 11.17 -13.85
CA HIS A 80 -2.09 11.97 -12.63
C HIS A 80 -0.96 11.37 -11.77
N HIS A 81 -0.98 10.07 -11.56
CA HIS A 81 0.07 9.38 -10.81
C HIS A 81 1.45 9.62 -11.43
N ASN A 82 1.58 9.50 -12.74
CA ASN A 82 2.85 9.71 -13.43
C ASN A 82 3.33 11.15 -13.30
N SER A 83 2.41 12.11 -13.40
CA SER A 83 2.72 13.52 -13.28
C SER A 83 3.25 13.89 -11.89
N VAL A 84 2.67 13.34 -10.85
CA VAL A 84 3.04 13.65 -9.46
C VAL A 84 4.33 12.92 -9.05
N ASN A 85 4.51 11.69 -9.50
CA ASN A 85 5.58 10.81 -9.01
C ASN A 85 6.73 10.61 -10.02
N GLY A 86 6.64 11.17 -11.21
CA GLY A 86 7.65 10.96 -12.25
C GLY A 86 7.71 9.51 -12.74
N ASP A 87 6.58 8.81 -12.70
CA ASP A 87 6.48 7.40 -13.06
C ASP A 87 6.05 7.22 -14.53
N ASN A 88 6.06 5.98 -15.00
CA ASN A 88 5.75 5.63 -16.40
C ASN A 88 4.69 4.53 -16.51
N VAL A 89 3.73 4.51 -15.60
CA VAL A 89 2.66 3.51 -15.59
C VAL A 89 1.66 3.79 -16.69
N GLY A 90 1.25 2.76 -17.42
CA GLY A 90 0.21 2.84 -18.43
C GLY A 90 -0.78 1.69 -18.31
N PRO A 91 -1.90 1.73 -19.03
CA PRO A 91 -2.89 0.67 -19.01
C PRO A 91 -2.41 -0.58 -19.76
N CYS A 92 -3.06 -1.69 -19.45
CA CYS A 92 -2.91 -2.92 -20.23
C CYS A 92 -4.10 -3.04 -21.19
N ILE A 93 -3.84 -3.06 -22.48
CA ILE A 93 -4.88 -3.16 -23.50
C ILE A 93 -4.95 -4.61 -23.98
N VAL A 94 -6.10 -5.22 -23.80
CA VAL A 94 -6.35 -6.62 -24.22
C VAL A 94 -7.41 -6.59 -25.31
N LYS A 95 -7.11 -7.24 -26.42
CA LYS A 95 -7.99 -7.31 -27.57
C LYS A 95 -8.26 -8.78 -27.91
N SER A 96 -9.54 -9.11 -28.06
CA SER A 96 -9.94 -10.44 -28.54
C SER A 96 -9.67 -10.54 -30.04
N MET A 97 -9.05 -11.64 -30.42
CA MET A 97 -8.83 -11.97 -31.82
C MET A 97 -10.00 -12.79 -32.32
N THR A 98 -10.48 -12.48 -33.51
CA THR A 98 -11.49 -13.29 -34.17
C THR A 98 -10.81 -14.31 -35.07
N GLU A 99 -11.34 -15.49 -35.06
CA GLU A 99 -11.00 -16.49 -36.06
C GLU A 99 -11.98 -16.43 -37.22
#